data_763181c25a183dbe38496cfa24ca5978
#
_entry.id   763181c25a183dbe38496cfa24ca5978
#
_cell.length_a   1.000
_cell.length_b   1.000
_cell.length_c   1.000
_cell.angle_alpha   90.00
_cell.angle_beta   90.00
_cell.angle_gamma   90.00
#
_symmetry.space_group_name_H-M   'P 1'
#
loop_
_entity.id
_entity.type
_entity.pdbx_description
1 polymer ?
#
loop_
_entity_poly.entity_id
_entity_poly.type
_entity_poly.pdbx_seq_one_letter_code
_entity_poly.pdbx_strand_id
1 'polypeptide(L)'
;MCLGGYKLEKLVIHGGNRLEGTVKISGAKNAVLPIIAASLLGQSPSLLEEVPDLEDVRTISKVLCQLGVNVVNKGNDVLYIDSSKITSCEAPYELVRKMRASFLIMGPLLARCGHAKISLPGGCAIG
;
A
#
# COMPACT_ATOMS: atom_id res chain seq x y z
N MET A 1 17.22 -30.86 27.07
CA MET A 1 16.32 -29.69 27.03
C MET A 1 17.11 -28.54 26.44
N CYS A 2 17.12 -28.40 25.10
CA CYS A 2 17.93 -27.41 24.39
C CYS A 2 17.13 -26.10 24.36
N LEU A 3 17.61 -25.09 25.09
CA LEU A 3 17.15 -23.72 24.99
C LEU A 3 17.52 -23.21 23.58
N GLY A 4 16.53 -23.00 22.73
CA GLY A 4 16.71 -22.35 21.43
C GLY A 4 17.24 -20.95 21.65
N GLY A 5 18.51 -20.74 21.29
CA GLY A 5 19.13 -19.42 21.35
C GLY A 5 18.42 -18.47 20.41
N TYR A 6 17.90 -17.38 20.91
CA TYR A 6 17.42 -16.25 20.10
C TYR A 6 18.64 -15.70 19.35
N LYS A 7 18.64 -15.82 18.02
CA LYS A 7 19.64 -15.20 17.17
C LYS A 7 19.36 -13.70 17.15
N LEU A 8 20.05 -12.95 18.01
CA LEU A 8 19.97 -11.49 18.01
C LEU A 8 20.64 -10.98 16.73
N GLU A 9 19.83 -10.45 15.82
CA GLU A 9 20.35 -9.70 14.68
C GLU A 9 20.83 -8.34 15.16
N LYS A 10 22.06 -7.97 14.78
CA LYS A 10 22.62 -6.65 15.10
C LYS A 10 23.11 -5.98 13.82
N LEU A 11 22.87 -4.70 13.72
CA LEU A 11 23.45 -3.85 12.69
C LEU A 11 24.77 -3.27 13.22
N VAL A 12 25.87 -3.52 12.52
CA VAL A 12 27.19 -2.94 12.83
C VAL A 12 27.52 -1.94 11.74
N ILE A 13 27.73 -0.69 12.12
CA ILE A 13 28.01 0.39 11.19
C ILE A 13 29.42 0.91 11.45
N HIS A 14 30.29 0.86 10.43
CA HIS A 14 31.59 1.50 10.45
C HIS A 14 31.49 2.80 9.67
N GLY A 15 31.55 3.93 10.36
CA GLY A 15 31.55 5.27 9.77
C GLY A 15 32.95 5.74 9.37
N GLY A 16 33.06 7.03 9.02
CA GLY A 16 34.32 7.70 8.74
C GLY A 16 34.65 7.88 7.26
N ASN A 17 33.88 7.27 6.36
CA ASN A 17 34.04 7.50 4.91
C ASN A 17 33.27 8.74 4.46
N ARG A 18 33.93 9.63 3.72
CA ARG A 18 33.26 10.75 3.05
C ARG A 18 32.41 10.21 1.91
N LEU A 19 31.13 10.58 1.88
CA LEU A 19 30.22 10.19 0.82
C LEU A 19 30.12 11.33 -0.19
N GLU A 20 30.42 11.03 -1.45
CA GLU A 20 30.29 11.96 -2.58
C GLU A 20 29.55 11.26 -3.71
N GLY A 21 28.53 11.93 -4.28
CA GLY A 21 27.77 11.39 -5.38
C GLY A 21 26.33 11.88 -5.40
N THR A 22 25.58 11.43 -6.40
CA THR A 22 24.16 11.72 -6.58
C THR A 22 23.36 10.43 -6.33
N VAL A 23 22.32 10.53 -5.50
CA VAL A 23 21.40 9.42 -5.24
C VAL A 23 20.01 9.80 -5.70
N LYS A 24 19.39 8.99 -6.55
CA LYS A 24 17.97 9.13 -6.88
C LYS A 24 17.14 8.64 -5.70
N ILE A 25 16.31 9.50 -5.12
CA ILE A 25 15.41 9.14 -4.03
C ILE A 25 14.20 8.40 -4.63
N SER A 26 13.85 7.26 -4.05
CA SER A 26 12.65 6.50 -4.42
C SER A 26 11.38 7.14 -3.89
N GLY A 27 10.24 6.80 -4.50
CA GLY A 27 8.93 7.20 -3.98
C GLY A 27 8.71 6.76 -2.52
N ALA A 28 8.01 7.59 -1.74
CA ALA A 28 7.79 7.33 -0.32
C ALA A 28 6.57 6.44 -0.08
N LYS A 29 6.71 5.37 0.71
CA LYS A 29 5.62 4.48 1.13
C LYS A 29 4.41 5.24 1.68
N ASN A 30 4.66 6.19 2.59
CA ASN A 30 3.60 6.94 3.26
C ASN A 30 2.88 7.94 2.36
N ALA A 31 3.45 8.28 1.20
CA ALA A 31 2.81 9.09 0.18
C ALA A 31 2.03 8.23 -0.82
N VAL A 32 2.60 7.11 -1.28
CA VAL A 32 2.01 6.31 -2.36
C VAL A 32 0.71 5.65 -1.94
N LEU A 33 0.58 5.17 -0.71
CA LEU A 33 -0.63 4.47 -0.26
C LEU A 33 -1.88 5.38 -0.25
N PRO A 34 -1.84 6.61 0.32
CA PRO A 34 -2.96 7.54 0.20
C PRO A 34 -3.23 7.97 -1.25
N ILE A 35 -2.21 8.10 -2.10
CA ILE A 35 -2.39 8.43 -3.53
C ILE A 35 -3.14 7.31 -4.26
N ILE A 36 -2.75 6.05 -4.02
CA ILE A 36 -3.47 4.88 -4.56
C ILE A 36 -4.92 4.87 -4.07
N ALA A 37 -5.17 5.14 -2.78
CA ALA A 37 -6.53 5.23 -2.28
C ALA A 37 -7.32 6.39 -2.91
N ALA A 38 -6.69 7.55 -3.10
CA ALA A 38 -7.32 8.72 -3.72
C ALA A 38 -7.69 8.49 -5.20
N SER A 39 -7.00 7.58 -5.92
CA SER A 39 -7.37 7.22 -7.30
C SER A 39 -8.79 6.66 -7.42
N LEU A 40 -9.37 6.14 -6.33
CA LEU A 40 -10.76 5.71 -6.28
C LEU A 40 -11.76 6.88 -6.47
N LEU A 41 -11.37 8.12 -6.19
CA LEU A 41 -12.23 9.30 -6.37
C LEU A 41 -12.40 9.65 -7.85
N GLY A 42 -11.47 9.28 -8.70
CA GLY A 42 -11.51 9.53 -10.13
C GLY A 42 -12.55 8.68 -10.85
N GLN A 43 -13.05 9.21 -11.98
CA GLN A 43 -13.91 8.45 -12.91
C GLN A 43 -13.16 8.10 -14.20
N SER A 44 -11.89 8.45 -14.27
CA SER A 44 -10.97 8.17 -15.37
C SER A 44 -9.74 7.43 -14.84
N PRO A 45 -9.01 6.72 -15.71
CA PRO A 45 -7.78 6.06 -15.32
C PRO A 45 -6.73 7.03 -14.77
N SER A 46 -5.98 6.56 -13.79
CA SER A 46 -4.82 7.23 -13.21
C SER A 46 -3.56 6.46 -13.55
N LEU A 47 -2.49 7.16 -13.89
CA LEU A 47 -1.16 6.60 -14.06
C LEU A 47 -0.26 7.17 -12.95
N LEU A 48 0.24 6.29 -12.09
CA LEU A 48 1.15 6.66 -11.02
C LEU A 48 2.56 6.23 -11.41
N GLU A 49 3.49 7.17 -11.35
CA GLU A 49 4.91 6.95 -11.63
C GLU A 49 5.72 6.96 -10.33
N GLU A 50 6.91 6.38 -10.37
CA GLU A 50 7.82 6.25 -9.22
C GLU A 50 7.18 5.53 -8.02
N VAL A 51 6.30 4.57 -8.28
CA VAL A 51 5.65 3.74 -7.26
C VAL A 51 6.66 2.73 -6.72
N PRO A 52 7.04 2.79 -5.44
CA PRO A 52 8.02 1.86 -4.88
C PRO A 52 7.47 0.43 -4.84
N ASP A 53 8.33 -0.55 -5.12
CA ASP A 53 7.96 -1.98 -5.04
C ASP A 53 7.92 -2.45 -3.57
N LEU A 54 6.76 -2.28 -2.95
CA LEU A 54 6.51 -2.60 -1.55
C LEU A 54 5.35 -3.59 -1.42
N GLU A 55 5.40 -4.45 -0.40
CA GLU A 55 4.31 -5.40 -0.11
C GLU A 55 2.99 -4.68 0.21
N ASP A 56 3.03 -3.50 0.83
CA ASP A 56 1.84 -2.71 1.09
C ASP A 56 1.18 -2.19 -0.20
N VAL A 57 1.98 -1.81 -1.22
CA VAL A 57 1.47 -1.41 -2.54
C VAL A 57 0.80 -2.60 -3.23
N ARG A 58 1.40 -3.79 -3.15
CA ARG A 58 0.81 -5.02 -3.68
C ARG A 58 -0.48 -5.38 -2.96
N THR A 59 -0.52 -5.18 -1.64
CA THR A 59 -1.70 -5.49 -0.82
C THR A 59 -2.85 -4.54 -1.12
N ILE A 60 -2.62 -3.21 -1.16
CA ILE A 60 -3.67 -2.25 -1.48
C ILE A 60 -4.18 -2.45 -2.92
N SER A 61 -3.29 -2.78 -3.86
CA SER A 61 -3.68 -3.11 -5.24
C SER A 61 -4.63 -4.30 -5.30
N LYS A 62 -4.37 -5.36 -4.51
CA LYS A 62 -5.27 -6.51 -4.39
C LYS A 62 -6.62 -6.13 -3.80
N VAL A 63 -6.63 -5.22 -2.81
CA VAL A 63 -7.89 -4.70 -2.25
C VAL A 63 -8.69 -3.97 -3.32
N LEU A 64 -8.06 -3.08 -4.09
CA LEU A 64 -8.71 -2.36 -5.17
C LEU A 64 -9.28 -3.31 -6.23
N CYS A 65 -8.53 -4.33 -6.64
CA CYS A 65 -9.02 -5.35 -7.58
C CYS A 65 -10.28 -6.06 -7.08
N GLN A 66 -10.37 -6.35 -5.79
CA GLN A 66 -11.57 -6.98 -5.19
C GLN A 66 -12.79 -6.02 -5.18
N LEU A 67 -12.56 -4.71 -5.20
CA LEU A 67 -13.62 -3.71 -5.35
C LEU A 67 -14.06 -3.54 -6.82
N GLY A 68 -13.45 -4.26 -7.76
CA GLY A 68 -13.73 -4.19 -9.20
C GLY A 68 -12.89 -3.17 -9.97
N VAL A 69 -11.92 -2.56 -9.32
CA VAL A 69 -10.98 -1.62 -9.95
C VAL A 69 -9.94 -2.38 -10.75
N ASN A 70 -9.65 -1.94 -11.97
CA ASN A 70 -8.59 -2.52 -12.77
C ASN A 70 -7.24 -1.90 -12.39
N VAL A 71 -6.35 -2.71 -11.81
CA VAL A 71 -5.01 -2.28 -11.39
C VAL A 71 -3.97 -3.12 -12.13
N VAL A 72 -3.09 -2.44 -12.86
CA VAL A 72 -2.04 -3.08 -13.67
C VAL A 72 -0.68 -2.48 -13.32
N ASN A 73 0.24 -3.31 -12.87
CA ASN A 73 1.65 -2.93 -12.78
C ASN A 73 2.27 -3.02 -14.18
N LYS A 74 2.69 -1.87 -14.73
CA LYS A 74 3.29 -1.79 -16.08
C LYS A 74 4.81 -2.01 -16.08
N GLY A 75 5.40 -2.27 -14.91
CA GLY A 75 6.85 -2.28 -14.75
C GLY A 75 7.44 -0.87 -14.63
N ASN A 76 8.76 -0.78 -14.41
CA ASN A 76 9.48 0.50 -14.27
C ASN A 76 8.84 1.46 -13.24
N ASP A 77 8.39 0.92 -12.11
CA ASP A 77 7.75 1.67 -11.03
C ASP A 77 6.47 2.42 -11.45
N VAL A 78 5.76 1.91 -12.48
CA VAL A 78 4.52 2.51 -12.99
C VAL A 78 3.32 1.64 -12.66
N LEU A 79 2.31 2.24 -12.00
CA LEU A 79 1.05 1.61 -11.66
C LEU A 79 -0.11 2.30 -12.39
N TYR A 80 -0.85 1.54 -13.19
CA TYR A 80 -2.07 1.98 -13.84
C TYR A 80 -3.28 1.56 -13.01
N ILE A 81 -4.19 2.49 -12.72
CA ILE A 81 -5.39 2.26 -11.92
C ILE A 81 -6.60 2.84 -12.67
N ASP A 82 -7.54 2.00 -13.03
CA ASP A 82 -8.81 2.42 -13.61
C ASP A 82 -9.96 2.12 -12.65
N SER A 83 -10.42 3.15 -11.99
CA SER A 83 -11.53 3.13 -11.03
C SER A 83 -12.86 3.62 -11.62
N SER A 84 -12.99 3.69 -12.94
CA SER A 84 -14.22 4.09 -13.61
C SER A 84 -15.42 3.22 -13.18
N LYS A 85 -15.17 1.94 -12.92
CA LYS A 85 -16.16 0.97 -12.44
C LYS A 85 -15.73 0.42 -11.07
N ILE A 86 -16.55 0.68 -10.04
CA ILE A 86 -16.46 0.05 -8.72
C ILE A 86 -17.67 -0.87 -8.60
N THR A 87 -17.43 -2.17 -8.42
CA THR A 87 -18.47 -3.20 -8.36
C THR A 87 -18.86 -3.58 -6.93
N SER A 88 -18.01 -3.27 -5.96
CA SER A 88 -18.24 -3.53 -4.55
C SER A 88 -17.75 -2.38 -3.69
N CYS A 89 -18.51 -2.02 -2.66
CA CYS A 89 -18.13 -1.04 -1.65
C CYS A 89 -17.82 -1.71 -0.31
N GLU A 90 -17.55 -3.03 -0.35
CA GLU A 90 -17.15 -3.85 0.80
C GLU A 90 -15.73 -4.36 0.59
N ALA A 91 -14.81 -3.96 1.47
CA ALA A 91 -13.42 -4.40 1.41
C ALA A 91 -13.25 -5.76 2.11
N PRO A 92 -12.51 -6.72 1.49
CA PRO A 92 -12.32 -8.06 2.04
C PRO A 92 -11.58 -8.03 3.37
N TYR A 93 -12.14 -8.68 4.38
CA TYR A 93 -11.58 -8.76 5.73
C TYR A 93 -10.12 -9.24 5.74
N GLU A 94 -9.83 -10.31 4.99
CA GLU A 94 -8.51 -10.96 4.98
C GLU A 94 -7.38 -10.05 4.44
N LEU A 95 -7.71 -9.10 3.58
CA LEU A 95 -6.74 -8.15 3.05
C LEU A 95 -6.61 -6.91 3.94
N VAL A 96 -7.73 -6.41 4.46
CA VAL A 96 -7.74 -5.21 5.32
C VAL A 96 -7.01 -5.46 6.63
N ARG A 97 -7.18 -6.65 7.24
CA ARG A 97 -6.51 -6.99 8.51
C ARG A 97 -4.98 -7.03 8.41
N LYS A 98 -4.44 -7.26 7.21
CA LYS A 98 -2.99 -7.35 6.99
C LYS A 98 -2.29 -5.98 6.92
N MET A 99 -3.04 -4.92 6.64
CA MET A 99 -2.46 -3.62 6.40
C MET A 99 -3.38 -2.50 6.92
N ARG A 100 -2.89 -1.72 7.89
CA ARG A 100 -3.64 -0.56 8.43
C ARG A 100 -4.01 0.46 7.37
N ALA A 101 -3.15 0.68 6.38
CA ALA A 101 -3.38 1.63 5.30
C ALA A 101 -4.59 1.26 4.42
N SER A 102 -5.10 0.02 4.48
CA SER A 102 -6.35 -0.34 3.80
C SER A 102 -7.55 0.50 4.28
N PHE A 103 -7.48 1.06 5.49
CA PHE A 103 -8.51 1.96 6.00
C PHE A 103 -8.60 3.28 5.22
N LEU A 104 -7.53 3.66 4.52
CA LEU A 104 -7.51 4.87 3.67
C LEU A 104 -8.54 4.83 2.55
N ILE A 105 -8.94 3.64 2.08
CA ILE A 105 -9.95 3.50 1.02
C ILE A 105 -11.37 3.84 1.47
N MET A 106 -11.62 3.89 2.78
CA MET A 106 -12.97 4.13 3.33
C MET A 106 -13.55 5.47 2.88
N GLY A 107 -12.78 6.55 2.98
CA GLY A 107 -13.20 7.89 2.56
C GLY A 107 -13.60 7.93 1.07
N PRO A 108 -12.71 7.53 0.16
CA PRO A 108 -13.02 7.45 -1.26
C PRO A 108 -14.23 6.55 -1.60
N LEU A 109 -14.36 5.38 -0.98
CA LEU A 109 -15.53 4.52 -1.19
C LEU A 109 -16.82 5.19 -0.70
N LEU A 110 -16.79 5.80 0.47
CA LEU A 110 -17.95 6.51 0.99
C LEU A 110 -18.37 7.65 0.05
N ALA A 111 -17.42 8.40 -0.48
CA ALA A 111 -17.67 9.49 -1.42
C ALA A 111 -18.24 8.99 -2.76
N ARG A 112 -17.79 7.84 -3.26
CA ARG A 112 -18.20 7.27 -4.55
C ARG A 112 -19.50 6.44 -4.48
N CYS A 113 -19.66 5.67 -3.41
CA CYS A 113 -20.75 4.70 -3.27
C CYS A 113 -21.87 5.18 -2.33
N GLY A 114 -21.66 6.26 -1.57
CA GLY A 114 -22.57 6.69 -0.52
C GLY A 114 -22.55 5.82 0.75
N HIS A 115 -21.86 4.67 0.69
CA HIS A 115 -21.65 3.76 1.81
C HIS A 115 -20.32 3.00 1.62
N ALA A 116 -19.74 2.53 2.71
CA ALA A 116 -18.56 1.68 2.69
C ALA A 116 -18.60 0.70 3.86
N LYS A 117 -18.22 -0.56 3.62
CA LYS A 117 -18.09 -1.57 4.66
C LYS A 117 -16.63 -2.05 4.68
N ILE A 118 -15.96 -1.74 5.76
CA ILE A 118 -14.53 -2.05 5.94
C ILE A 118 -14.33 -2.63 7.33
N SER A 119 -13.63 -3.75 7.39
CA SER A 119 -13.24 -4.32 8.68
C SER A 119 -12.23 -3.43 9.38
N LEU A 120 -12.29 -3.36 10.70
CA LEU A 120 -11.28 -2.68 11.48
C LEU A 120 -9.92 -3.35 11.26
N PRO A 121 -8.86 -2.59 11.01
CA PRO A 121 -7.53 -3.14 10.84
C PRO A 121 -7.09 -3.86 12.10
N GLY A 122 -6.49 -5.03 11.96
CA GLY A 122 -5.82 -5.70 13.06
C GLY A 122 -4.77 -4.79 13.68
N GLY A 123 -4.61 -4.84 14.99
CA GLY A 123 -3.58 -4.06 15.69
C GLY A 123 -2.18 -4.42 15.17
N CYS A 124 -1.29 -3.42 15.00
CA CYS A 124 0.13 -3.74 15.04
C CYS A 124 0.43 -4.32 16.42
N ALA A 125 1.14 -5.44 16.46
CA ALA A 125 1.63 -6.02 17.73
C ALA A 125 2.78 -5.18 18.36
N ILE A 126 2.69 -3.88 18.23
CA ILE A 126 3.52 -2.93 18.96
C ILE A 126 2.65 -2.48 20.13
N GLY A 127 2.73 -3.29 21.18
CA GLY A 127 2.10 -2.99 22.45
C GLY A 127 2.84 -1.90 23.20
#